data_2ee3f8e063a015e6f62ff85c9e36df8c
#
_entry.id   2ee3f8e063a015e6f62ff85c9e36df8c
#
_cell.length_a   1.000
_cell.length_b   1.000
_cell.length_c   1.000
_cell.angle_alpha   90.00
_cell.angle_beta   90.00
_cell.angle_gamma   90.00
#
_symmetry.space_group_name_H-M   'P 1'
#
loop_
_entity.id
_entity.type
_entity.pdbx_description
1 polymer ?
#
loop_
_entity_poly.entity_id
_entity_poly.type
_entity_poly.pdbx_seq_one_letter_code
_entity_poly.pdbx_strand_id
1 'polypeptide(L)'
;MKKLIILLLVIPLVFSCSGTDEVSKTAEIKGQYILQNVSCLCYFDNYDFTKNQLWFFPEQDMLVSKGDISDGIFITKPNEPSKFLIYDGVLTLNENEKEYTIEVKQNEIILTYIDNPEIADDEITYIFKKGNASLDCINPKDISIDTVCTKEYDPVCGCDGYTYSNPCVAKSYGVSSYKMGECSS
;
A
#
# COMPACT_ATOMS: atom_id res chain seq x y z
N MET A 1 65.83 -22.88 40.22
CA MET A 1 65.28 -21.73 39.48
C MET A 1 64.22 -22.32 38.51
N LYS A 2 62.94 -22.29 38.94
CA LYS A 2 61.80 -22.81 38.13
C LYS A 2 61.26 -21.66 37.26
N LYS A 3 61.40 -21.76 35.95
CA LYS A 3 60.78 -20.82 35.03
C LYS A 3 59.29 -21.16 34.87
N LEU A 4 58.42 -20.21 35.30
CA LEU A 4 56.98 -20.27 35.13
C LEU A 4 56.67 -19.75 33.74
N ILE A 5 56.18 -20.62 32.84
CA ILE A 5 55.70 -20.25 31.51
C ILE A 5 54.22 -19.90 31.66
N ILE A 6 53.89 -18.62 31.56
CA ILE A 6 52.51 -18.13 31.51
C ILE A 6 52.03 -18.28 30.07
N LEU A 7 51.14 -19.25 29.85
CA LEU A 7 50.44 -19.44 28.58
C LEU A 7 49.29 -18.45 28.49
N LEU A 8 49.48 -17.37 27.71
CA LEU A 8 48.41 -16.40 27.40
C LEU A 8 47.44 -17.05 26.43
N LEU A 9 46.30 -17.49 26.92
CA LEU A 9 45.16 -17.90 26.12
C LEU A 9 44.49 -16.64 25.48
N VAL A 10 44.81 -16.40 24.23
CA VAL A 10 44.08 -15.41 23.41
C VAL A 10 42.77 -16.04 22.99
N ILE A 11 41.69 -15.66 23.65
CA ILE A 11 40.32 -16.02 23.25
C ILE A 11 39.92 -15.04 22.12
N PRO A 12 39.66 -15.52 20.91
CA PRO A 12 39.09 -14.63 19.88
C PRO A 12 37.66 -14.26 20.26
N LEU A 13 37.45 -12.98 20.60
CA LEU A 13 36.14 -12.39 20.67
C LEU A 13 35.53 -12.40 19.28
N VAL A 14 34.77 -13.44 18.98
CA VAL A 14 33.85 -13.42 17.85
C VAL A 14 32.73 -12.44 18.18
N PHE A 15 32.87 -11.22 17.72
CA PHE A 15 31.73 -10.30 17.62
C PHE A 15 30.76 -10.92 16.60
N SER A 16 29.80 -11.67 17.12
CA SER A 16 28.59 -12.00 16.39
C SER A 16 27.82 -10.70 16.24
N CYS A 17 27.99 -10.04 15.10
CA CYS A 17 27.11 -8.99 14.66
C CYS A 17 25.79 -9.69 14.29
N SER A 18 24.91 -9.87 15.29
CA SER A 18 23.51 -10.16 15.00
C SER A 18 22.89 -8.85 14.51
N GLY A 19 23.14 -8.55 13.23
CA GLY A 19 22.29 -7.63 12.51
C GLY A 19 20.90 -8.27 12.49
N THR A 20 20.04 -7.84 13.39
CA THR A 20 18.61 -8.10 13.27
C THR A 20 18.16 -7.35 12.02
N ASP A 21 17.88 -8.13 10.98
CA ASP A 21 17.35 -7.67 9.71
C ASP A 21 16.01 -6.95 9.91
N GLU A 22 16.05 -5.64 10.16
CA GLU A 22 14.85 -4.78 10.10
C GLU A 22 14.40 -4.48 8.66
N VAL A 23 15.07 -5.04 7.66
CA VAL A 23 14.72 -4.89 6.23
C VAL A 23 13.47 -5.68 5.84
N SER A 24 12.87 -6.47 6.76
CA SER A 24 11.89 -7.50 6.39
C SER A 24 10.42 -7.05 6.38
N LYS A 25 10.03 -5.93 6.98
CA LYS A 25 8.58 -5.58 7.05
C LYS A 25 8.01 -5.06 5.73
N THR A 26 8.79 -4.37 4.91
CA THR A 26 8.34 -3.89 3.60
C THR A 26 8.10 -5.02 2.60
N ALA A 27 8.86 -6.12 2.69
CA ALA A 27 8.71 -7.28 1.81
C ALA A 27 7.41 -8.08 2.07
N GLU A 28 6.80 -7.94 3.25
CA GLU A 28 5.54 -8.60 3.59
C GLU A 28 4.31 -7.87 3.02
N ILE A 29 4.43 -6.55 2.75
CA ILE A 29 3.31 -5.75 2.26
C ILE A 29 3.42 -5.65 0.76
N LYS A 30 2.67 -6.50 0.06
CA LYS A 30 2.60 -6.46 -1.40
C LYS A 30 1.25 -6.92 -1.91
N GLY A 31 0.82 -6.36 -3.04
CA GLY A 31 -0.43 -6.70 -3.71
C GLY A 31 -1.58 -5.81 -3.32
N GLN A 32 -2.76 -6.30 -3.59
CA GLN A 32 -4.03 -5.61 -3.37
C GLN A 32 -4.46 -5.69 -1.90
N TYR A 33 -4.92 -4.56 -1.39
CA TYR A 33 -5.62 -4.44 -0.11
C TYR A 33 -6.90 -3.64 -0.30
N ILE A 34 -8.03 -4.18 0.16
CA ILE A 34 -9.38 -3.65 -0.03
C ILE A 34 -9.85 -3.05 1.29
N LEU A 35 -10.26 -1.79 1.28
CA LEU A 35 -10.77 -1.09 2.45
C LEU A 35 -12.02 -1.78 2.97
N GLN A 36 -12.06 -2.03 4.27
CA GLN A 36 -13.20 -2.66 4.95
C GLN A 36 -13.94 -1.68 5.85
N ASN A 37 -13.19 -0.79 6.50
CA ASN A 37 -13.75 0.16 7.45
C ASN A 37 -12.87 1.40 7.59
N VAL A 38 -13.48 2.51 7.96
CA VAL A 38 -12.82 3.74 8.40
C VAL A 38 -13.40 4.12 9.76
N SER A 39 -12.53 4.34 10.74
CA SER A 39 -12.88 4.86 12.06
C SER A 39 -12.44 6.31 12.16
N CYS A 40 -13.37 7.21 12.39
CA CYS A 40 -13.19 8.65 12.54
C CYS A 40 -14.43 9.28 13.19
N LEU A 41 -14.39 10.54 13.54
CA LEU A 41 -15.56 11.34 13.90
C LEU A 41 -16.41 11.76 12.68
N CYS A 42 -16.36 10.97 11.61
CA CYS A 42 -17.06 11.21 10.36
C CYS A 42 -18.30 10.31 10.23
N TYR A 43 -19.24 10.73 9.41
CA TYR A 43 -20.47 9.98 9.17
C TYR A 43 -20.49 9.47 7.72
N PHE A 44 -20.65 8.15 7.58
CA PHE A 44 -20.79 7.48 6.28
C PHE A 44 -22.15 6.79 6.21
N ASP A 45 -23.09 7.37 5.46
CA ASP A 45 -24.41 6.76 5.27
C ASP A 45 -24.36 5.75 4.11
N ASN A 46 -24.53 4.45 4.42
CA ASN A 46 -24.54 3.35 3.44
C ASN A 46 -23.36 3.33 2.46
N TYR A 47 -22.18 3.80 2.90
CA TYR A 47 -21.00 3.85 2.06
C TYR A 47 -20.36 2.46 1.89
N ASP A 48 -20.08 2.09 0.66
CA ASP A 48 -19.37 0.86 0.32
C ASP A 48 -17.86 1.10 0.31
N PHE A 49 -17.21 0.83 1.45
CA PHE A 49 -15.75 0.99 1.59
C PHE A 49 -14.97 0.11 0.62
N THR A 50 -15.51 -1.01 0.16
CA THR A 50 -14.79 -1.95 -0.71
C THR A 50 -14.44 -1.40 -2.09
N LYS A 51 -15.03 -0.28 -2.47
CA LYS A 51 -14.64 0.49 -3.65
C LYS A 51 -13.25 1.09 -3.55
N ASN A 52 -12.68 1.19 -2.34
CA ASN A 52 -11.35 1.74 -2.13
C ASN A 52 -10.33 0.63 -1.95
N GLN A 53 -9.24 0.72 -2.68
CA GLN A 53 -8.17 -0.27 -2.69
C GLN A 53 -6.80 0.43 -2.64
N LEU A 54 -5.84 -0.25 -2.02
CA LEU A 54 -4.42 0.08 -2.09
C LEU A 54 -3.67 -1.07 -2.76
N TRP A 55 -2.76 -0.73 -3.64
CA TRP A 55 -1.89 -1.67 -4.32
C TRP A 55 -0.44 -1.33 -4.02
N PHE A 56 0.25 -2.23 -3.32
CA PHE A 56 1.66 -2.07 -2.94
C PHE A 56 2.56 -2.84 -3.90
N PHE A 57 3.52 -2.14 -4.48
CA PHE A 57 4.56 -2.65 -5.39
C PHE A 57 5.95 -2.39 -4.78
N PRO A 58 6.39 -3.19 -3.79
CA PRO A 58 7.62 -2.93 -3.05
C PRO A 58 8.87 -2.97 -3.92
N GLU A 59 8.91 -3.80 -4.99
CA GLU A 59 10.05 -3.85 -5.91
C GLU A 59 10.22 -2.55 -6.73
N GLN A 60 9.26 -1.64 -6.67
CA GLN A 60 9.24 -0.37 -7.42
C GLN A 60 9.09 0.84 -6.49
N ASP A 61 9.02 0.61 -5.17
CA ASP A 61 8.73 1.62 -4.13
C ASP A 61 7.46 2.43 -4.45
N MET A 62 6.46 1.77 -5.06
CA MET A 62 5.24 2.42 -5.52
C MET A 62 4.00 1.85 -4.83
N LEU A 63 3.07 2.77 -4.53
CA LEU A 63 1.71 2.51 -4.08
C LEU A 63 0.73 3.15 -5.06
N VAL A 64 -0.32 2.43 -5.41
CA VAL A 64 -1.43 2.94 -6.21
C VAL A 64 -2.71 2.83 -5.41
N SER A 65 -3.41 3.95 -5.23
CA SER A 65 -4.75 3.99 -4.66
C SER A 65 -5.80 3.87 -5.77
N LYS A 66 -6.85 3.10 -5.53
CA LYS A 66 -8.04 3.00 -6.38
C LYS A 66 -9.25 3.44 -5.57
N GLY A 67 -10.18 4.13 -6.18
CA GLY A 67 -11.39 4.62 -5.53
C GLY A 67 -12.04 5.74 -6.32
N ASP A 68 -13.18 6.23 -5.84
CA ASP A 68 -13.83 7.40 -6.42
C ASP A 68 -13.24 8.66 -5.76
N ILE A 69 -12.74 9.58 -6.56
CA ILE A 69 -12.16 10.84 -6.10
C ILE A 69 -13.20 11.71 -5.37
N SER A 70 -14.48 11.54 -5.68
CA SER A 70 -15.58 12.28 -5.05
C SER A 70 -15.83 11.85 -3.60
N ASP A 71 -15.41 10.65 -3.23
CA ASP A 71 -15.68 10.08 -1.91
C ASP A 71 -14.81 10.69 -0.81
N GLY A 72 -13.68 11.31 -1.17
CA GLY A 72 -12.73 11.89 -0.21
C GLY A 72 -11.99 10.88 0.68
N ILE A 73 -12.28 9.58 0.54
CA ILE A 73 -11.70 8.49 1.34
C ILE A 73 -10.57 7.85 0.56
N PHE A 74 -9.48 8.53 0.40
CA PHE A 74 -8.31 7.97 -0.28
C PHE A 74 -7.01 8.36 0.41
N ILE A 75 -6.13 7.40 0.53
CA ILE A 75 -4.80 7.55 1.14
C ILE A 75 -3.91 8.44 0.26
N THR A 76 -3.95 8.21 -1.06
CA THR A 76 -3.28 9.03 -2.07
C THR A 76 -4.29 9.41 -3.15
N LYS A 77 -3.92 10.29 -4.06
CA LYS A 77 -4.77 10.62 -5.21
C LYS A 77 -5.08 9.35 -6.01
N PRO A 78 -6.37 8.99 -6.19
CA PRO A 78 -6.75 7.77 -6.88
C PRO A 78 -6.17 7.67 -8.27
N ASN A 79 -5.72 6.46 -8.63
CA ASN A 79 -5.14 6.09 -9.91
C ASN A 79 -3.81 6.80 -10.26
N GLU A 80 -3.21 7.54 -9.33
CA GLU A 80 -1.85 8.08 -9.48
C GLU A 80 -0.86 7.26 -8.65
N PRO A 81 0.26 6.81 -9.23
CA PRO A 81 1.31 6.16 -8.45
C PRO A 81 1.96 7.14 -7.46
N SER A 82 2.12 6.70 -6.24
CA SER A 82 2.80 7.43 -5.18
C SER A 82 4.00 6.63 -4.72
N LYS A 83 5.11 7.28 -4.44
CA LYS A 83 6.24 6.63 -3.75
C LYS A 83 5.86 6.35 -2.31
N PHE A 84 6.34 5.23 -1.78
CA PHE A 84 6.17 4.93 -0.36
C PHE A 84 7.46 4.40 0.27
N LEU A 85 7.59 4.65 1.55
CA LEU A 85 8.60 4.08 2.42
C LEU A 85 7.92 3.60 3.71
N ILE A 86 8.30 2.43 4.20
CA ILE A 86 7.89 1.96 5.53
C ILE A 86 9.14 1.81 6.37
N TYR A 87 9.19 2.58 7.44
CA TYR A 87 10.28 2.57 8.41
C TYR A 87 9.73 2.71 9.82
N ASP A 88 10.19 1.87 10.74
CA ASP A 88 9.80 1.89 12.17
C ASP A 88 8.28 1.97 12.42
N GLY A 89 7.50 1.21 11.65
CA GLY A 89 6.03 1.19 11.79
C GLY A 89 5.33 2.45 11.25
N VAL A 90 6.02 3.28 10.48
CA VAL A 90 5.47 4.44 9.79
C VAL A 90 5.50 4.23 8.28
N LEU A 91 4.37 4.40 7.62
CA LEU A 91 4.23 4.50 6.18
C LEU A 91 4.30 5.98 5.80
N THR A 92 5.33 6.36 5.06
CA THR A 92 5.50 7.71 4.50
C THR A 92 5.20 7.69 3.01
N LEU A 93 4.44 8.65 2.53
CA LEU A 93 4.05 8.81 1.13
C LEU A 93 4.69 10.06 0.54
N ASN A 94 5.13 9.97 -0.72
CA ASN A 94 5.68 11.09 -1.51
C ASN A 94 6.71 11.96 -0.75
N GLU A 95 7.69 11.32 -0.10
CA GLU A 95 8.79 12.01 0.58
C GLU A 95 8.32 13.00 1.68
N ASN A 96 7.45 12.53 2.59
CA ASN A 96 6.89 13.23 3.77
C ASN A 96 5.65 14.10 3.49
N GLU A 97 4.96 13.90 2.39
CA GLU A 97 3.70 14.60 2.14
C GLU A 97 2.57 14.13 3.08
N LYS A 98 2.53 12.82 3.37
CA LYS A 98 1.59 12.20 4.32
C LYS A 98 2.24 11.03 5.05
N GLU A 99 1.93 10.91 6.34
CA GLU A 99 2.42 9.84 7.19
C GLU A 99 1.27 9.10 7.88
N TYR A 100 1.45 7.79 8.04
CA TYR A 100 0.52 6.91 8.72
C TYR A 100 1.30 5.95 9.61
N THR A 101 0.83 5.69 10.82
CA THR A 101 1.28 4.47 11.50
C THR A 101 0.74 3.27 10.73
N ILE A 102 1.52 2.20 10.62
CA ILE A 102 1.10 0.99 9.92
C ILE A 102 1.26 -0.23 10.81
N GLU A 103 0.16 -0.93 11.06
CA GLU A 103 0.16 -2.25 11.66
C GLU A 103 -0.11 -3.30 10.59
N VAL A 104 0.79 -4.29 10.49
CA VAL A 104 0.66 -5.40 9.53
C VAL A 104 0.27 -6.65 10.27
N LYS A 105 -0.88 -7.21 9.90
CA LYS A 105 -1.37 -8.51 10.33
C LYS A 105 -1.36 -9.47 9.14
N GLN A 106 -1.59 -10.77 9.36
CA GLN A 106 -1.46 -11.80 8.34
C GLN A 106 -2.20 -11.48 7.02
N ASN A 107 -3.44 -10.98 7.10
CA ASN A 107 -4.27 -10.64 5.94
C ASN A 107 -4.90 -9.24 6.04
N GLU A 108 -4.34 -8.39 6.89
CA GLU A 108 -4.89 -7.08 7.18
C GLU A 108 -3.78 -6.07 7.40
N ILE A 109 -3.98 -4.85 6.94
CA ILE A 109 -3.19 -3.70 7.35
C ILE A 109 -4.11 -2.65 7.96
N ILE A 110 -3.62 -2.00 9.01
CA ILE A 110 -4.29 -0.89 9.66
C ILE A 110 -3.40 0.33 9.49
N LEU A 111 -3.96 1.39 8.90
CA LEU A 111 -3.28 2.67 8.72
C LEU A 111 -3.98 3.70 9.59
N THR A 112 -3.23 4.39 10.45
CA THR A 112 -3.73 5.53 11.21
C THR A 112 -3.00 6.79 10.78
N TYR A 113 -3.74 7.81 10.36
CA TYR A 113 -3.18 9.06 9.87
C TYR A 113 -2.49 9.83 11.00
N ILE A 114 -1.27 10.29 10.73
CA ILE A 114 -0.50 11.11 11.66
C ILE A 114 -0.66 12.57 11.22
N ASP A 115 -1.65 13.28 11.78
CA ASP A 115 -1.88 14.70 11.48
C ASP A 115 -1.09 15.60 12.45
N ASN A 116 -1.46 15.53 13.72
CA ASN A 116 -0.77 16.27 14.78
C ASN A 116 -0.70 15.41 16.04
N PRO A 117 0.51 14.94 16.45
CA PRO A 117 0.65 14.09 17.61
C PRO A 117 0.25 14.76 18.95
N GLU A 118 0.01 16.08 18.95
CA GLU A 118 -0.42 16.82 20.13
C GLU A 118 -1.96 16.92 20.27
N ILE A 119 -2.74 16.49 19.23
CA ILE A 119 -4.21 16.53 19.21
C ILE A 119 -4.73 15.11 18.97
N ALA A 120 -5.16 14.43 20.04
CA ALA A 120 -5.50 13.00 20.03
C ALA A 120 -6.95 12.69 19.62
N ASP A 121 -7.75 13.63 19.14
CA ASP A 121 -9.20 13.46 19.01
C ASP A 121 -9.77 13.33 17.59
N ASP A 122 -8.94 13.45 16.55
CA ASP A 122 -9.34 13.34 15.15
C ASP A 122 -8.58 12.26 14.34
N GLU A 123 -8.09 11.20 15.00
CA GLU A 123 -7.37 10.13 14.32
C GLU A 123 -8.27 9.38 13.32
N ILE A 124 -7.87 9.37 12.05
CA ILE A 124 -8.54 8.56 11.05
C ILE A 124 -7.80 7.24 10.90
N THR A 125 -8.49 6.15 11.20
CA THR A 125 -7.95 4.79 11.05
C THR A 125 -8.64 4.06 9.91
N TYR A 126 -7.84 3.48 9.02
CA TYR A 126 -8.30 2.72 7.86
C TYR A 126 -7.95 1.25 8.06
N ILE A 127 -8.92 0.36 7.89
CA ILE A 127 -8.74 -1.09 8.01
C ILE A 127 -8.88 -1.71 6.62
N PHE A 128 -7.80 -2.28 6.11
CA PHE A 128 -7.74 -2.94 4.81
C PHE A 128 -7.51 -4.44 4.96
N LYS A 129 -8.22 -5.25 4.18
CA LYS A 129 -7.96 -6.69 4.02
C LYS A 129 -7.25 -6.98 2.71
N LYS A 130 -6.34 -7.95 2.74
CA LYS A 130 -5.66 -8.43 1.56
C LYS A 130 -6.65 -8.97 0.53
N GLY A 131 -6.57 -8.44 -0.68
CA GLY A 131 -7.34 -8.93 -1.82
C GLY A 131 -6.67 -10.13 -2.51
N ASN A 132 -7.38 -10.69 -3.48
CA ASN A 132 -6.94 -11.90 -4.21
C ASN A 132 -6.46 -11.59 -5.64
N ALA A 133 -6.46 -10.32 -6.06
CA ALA A 133 -6.01 -9.98 -7.41
C ALA A 133 -4.49 -10.16 -7.55
N SER A 134 -4.06 -10.65 -8.72
CA SER A 134 -2.64 -10.78 -9.05
C SER A 134 -1.97 -9.41 -9.10
N LEU A 135 -0.72 -9.33 -8.63
CA LEU A 135 0.11 -8.14 -8.80
C LEU A 135 0.30 -7.74 -10.27
N ASP A 136 0.25 -8.72 -11.18
CA ASP A 136 0.37 -8.46 -12.62
C ASP A 136 -0.86 -7.76 -13.20
N CYS A 137 -1.92 -7.59 -12.39
CA CYS A 137 -3.14 -6.90 -12.81
C CYS A 137 -2.93 -5.42 -13.06
N ILE A 138 -2.15 -4.76 -12.21
CA ILE A 138 -1.84 -3.33 -12.34
C ILE A 138 -0.35 -3.18 -12.60
N ASN A 139 0.00 -2.49 -13.68
CA ASN A 139 1.37 -2.04 -13.91
C ASN A 139 1.47 -0.54 -13.60
N PRO A 140 2.08 -0.15 -12.48
CA PRO A 140 2.15 1.27 -12.09
C PRO A 140 2.95 2.13 -13.08
N LYS A 141 3.82 1.53 -13.90
CA LYS A 141 4.60 2.22 -14.94
C LYS A 141 3.77 2.57 -16.19
N ASP A 142 2.66 1.85 -16.41
CA ASP A 142 1.78 2.06 -17.55
C ASP A 142 0.64 3.05 -17.22
N ILE A 143 0.58 3.53 -15.97
CA ILE A 143 -0.42 4.51 -15.56
C ILE A 143 -0.12 5.85 -16.23
N SER A 144 -1.09 6.35 -17.00
CA SER A 144 -1.04 7.64 -17.70
C SER A 144 -2.39 8.32 -17.62
N ILE A 145 -2.63 9.04 -16.54
CA ILE A 145 -3.91 9.71 -16.25
C ILE A 145 -4.24 10.83 -17.24
N ASP A 146 -3.24 11.36 -17.95
CA ASP A 146 -3.40 12.39 -18.97
C ASP A 146 -3.78 11.80 -20.33
N THR A 147 -3.93 10.48 -20.44
CA THR A 147 -4.35 9.83 -21.67
C THR A 147 -5.77 10.25 -22.06
N VAL A 148 -5.89 10.85 -23.25
CA VAL A 148 -7.20 11.24 -23.77
C VAL A 148 -7.93 10.02 -24.31
N CYS A 149 -8.93 9.55 -23.60
CA CYS A 149 -9.83 8.48 -24.03
C CYS A 149 -11.16 9.04 -24.54
N THR A 150 -11.84 8.27 -25.41
CA THR A 150 -13.21 8.58 -25.84
C THR A 150 -14.16 8.52 -24.63
N LYS A 151 -15.27 9.31 -24.71
CA LYS A 151 -16.32 9.29 -23.68
C LYS A 151 -17.39 8.22 -23.95
N GLU A 152 -17.15 7.34 -24.91
CA GLU A 152 -18.05 6.21 -25.20
C GLU A 152 -18.12 5.28 -24.00
N TYR A 153 -19.32 4.88 -23.65
CA TYR A 153 -19.56 3.90 -22.58
C TYR A 153 -19.64 2.51 -23.19
N ASP A 154 -18.50 1.84 -23.22
CA ASP A 154 -18.33 0.42 -23.59
C ASP A 154 -17.61 -0.28 -22.42
N PRO A 155 -18.36 -0.56 -21.32
CA PRO A 155 -17.75 -0.89 -20.04
C PRO A 155 -16.95 -2.18 -20.09
N VAL A 156 -15.88 -2.18 -19.29
CA VAL A 156 -15.05 -3.35 -19.07
C VAL A 156 -14.82 -3.56 -17.58
N CYS A 157 -14.78 -4.83 -17.16
CA CYS A 157 -14.39 -5.22 -15.82
C CYS A 157 -12.89 -5.53 -15.78
N GLY A 158 -12.13 -4.72 -15.12
CA GLY A 158 -10.70 -4.93 -14.90
C GLY A 158 -10.40 -6.14 -14.00
N CYS A 159 -9.21 -6.69 -14.13
CA CYS A 159 -8.72 -7.76 -13.25
C CYS A 159 -8.61 -7.32 -11.78
N ASP A 160 -8.63 -6.04 -11.50
CA ASP A 160 -8.68 -5.42 -10.18
C ASP A 160 -10.09 -5.37 -9.58
N GLY A 161 -11.10 -5.81 -10.33
CA GLY A 161 -12.49 -5.81 -9.91
C GLY A 161 -13.20 -4.47 -10.11
N TYR A 162 -12.59 -3.49 -10.79
CA TYR A 162 -13.20 -2.20 -11.11
C TYR A 162 -13.87 -2.23 -12.47
N THR A 163 -15.05 -1.58 -12.56
CA THR A 163 -15.70 -1.28 -13.85
C THR A 163 -15.15 0.02 -14.40
N TYR A 164 -14.58 -0.04 -15.57
CA TYR A 164 -14.09 1.12 -16.33
C TYR A 164 -15.06 1.43 -17.46
N SER A 165 -15.19 2.72 -17.79
CA SER A 165 -16.13 3.16 -18.83
C SER A 165 -15.82 2.61 -20.22
N ASN A 166 -14.56 2.27 -20.50
CA ASN A 166 -14.13 1.63 -21.74
C ASN A 166 -12.69 1.07 -21.61
N PRO A 167 -12.23 0.24 -22.58
CA PRO A 167 -10.89 -0.33 -22.60
C PRO A 167 -9.74 0.68 -22.54
N CYS A 168 -9.91 1.86 -23.15
CA CYS A 168 -8.90 2.90 -23.13
C CYS A 168 -8.68 3.42 -21.71
N VAL A 169 -9.75 3.70 -20.99
CA VAL A 169 -9.68 4.15 -19.58
C VAL A 169 -9.08 3.07 -18.69
N ALA A 170 -9.45 1.80 -18.85
CA ALA A 170 -8.84 0.71 -18.09
C ALA A 170 -7.32 0.67 -18.30
N LYS A 171 -6.85 0.76 -19.53
CA LYS A 171 -5.43 0.77 -19.87
C LYS A 171 -4.71 2.00 -19.32
N SER A 172 -5.33 3.20 -19.40
CA SER A 172 -4.71 4.41 -18.84
C SER A 172 -4.50 4.35 -17.33
N TYR A 173 -5.24 3.48 -16.65
CA TYR A 173 -5.07 3.20 -15.22
C TYR A 173 -4.17 1.98 -14.94
N GLY A 174 -3.38 1.56 -15.92
CA GLY A 174 -2.39 0.49 -15.79
C GLY A 174 -2.98 -0.91 -15.71
N VAL A 175 -4.28 -1.09 -16.02
CA VAL A 175 -4.93 -2.41 -16.00
C VAL A 175 -4.41 -3.27 -17.13
N SER A 176 -3.81 -4.41 -16.80
CA SER A 176 -3.17 -5.31 -17.76
C SER A 176 -4.16 -6.19 -18.51
N SER A 177 -5.29 -6.54 -17.88
CA SER A 177 -6.33 -7.39 -18.49
C SER A 177 -7.73 -7.03 -17.97
N TYR A 178 -8.72 -7.22 -18.85
CA TYR A 178 -10.11 -6.93 -18.55
C TYR A 178 -11.03 -7.88 -19.31
N LYS A 179 -12.30 -7.94 -18.90
CA LYS A 179 -13.40 -8.60 -19.59
C LYS A 179 -14.39 -7.53 -20.05
N MET A 180 -15.05 -7.76 -21.20
CA MET A 180 -16.13 -6.89 -21.66
C MET A 180 -17.32 -6.94 -20.70
N GLY A 181 -17.95 -5.80 -20.50
CA GLY A 181 -19.07 -5.60 -19.59
C GLY A 181 -18.67 -5.12 -18.20
N GLU A 182 -19.66 -4.73 -17.41
CA GLU A 182 -19.45 -4.31 -16.02
C GLU A 182 -19.03 -5.49 -15.14
N CYS A 183 -18.33 -5.19 -14.03
CA CYS A 183 -18.05 -6.20 -13.02
C CYS A 183 -19.35 -6.64 -12.35
N SER A 184 -19.50 -7.94 -12.12
CA SER A 184 -20.59 -8.46 -11.27
C SER A 184 -20.33 -8.08 -9.82
N SER A 185 -21.30 -7.46 -9.18
CA SER A 185 -21.34 -7.20 -7.73
C SER A 185 -21.46 -8.49 -6.91
#